data_99254312318a0aa7b072fbe1d9a056b5
#
_entry.id   99254312318a0aa7b072fbe1d9a056b5
#
_cell.length_a   1.000
_cell.length_b   1.000
_cell.length_c   1.000
_cell.angle_alpha   90.00
_cell.angle_beta   90.00
_cell.angle_gamma   90.00
#
_symmetry.space_group_name_H-M   'P 1'
#
loop_
_entity.id
_entity.type
_entity.pdbx_description
1 polymer ?
#
loop_
_entity_poly.entity_id
_entity_poly.type
_entity_poly.pdbx_seq_one_letter_code
_entity_poly.pdbx_strand_id
1 'polypeptide(L)'
;MAWASPLLERLSPKLAVADQLDRASTSIPLNVAEGNSKYTPPDRCRYFDTARGSALECAACLDVLVAKGKCTIQEIEGGKDILREIVSLLIGLIKRVSPDRLGEEPGDYRV
;
A
#
# COMPACT_ATOMS: atom_id res chain seq x y z
N MET A 1 7.30 -5.97 1.77
CA MET A 1 7.85 -4.70 2.26
C MET A 1 8.80 -4.95 3.42
N ALA A 2 10.04 -4.46 3.31
CA ALA A 2 11.08 -4.73 4.33
C ALA A 2 10.68 -4.27 5.74
N TRP A 3 9.94 -3.15 5.83
CA TRP A 3 9.46 -2.66 7.12
C TRP A 3 8.50 -3.63 7.81
N ALA A 4 7.64 -4.29 7.05
CA ALA A 4 6.62 -5.18 7.61
C ALA A 4 7.19 -6.52 8.10
N SER A 5 8.33 -6.97 7.55
CA SER A 5 8.88 -8.29 7.87
C SER A 5 9.20 -8.52 9.36
N PRO A 6 9.87 -7.58 10.07
CA PRO A 6 10.11 -7.78 11.50
C PRO A 6 8.81 -7.81 12.32
N LEU A 7 7.80 -7.07 11.93
CA LEU A 7 6.52 -7.05 12.60
C LEU A 7 5.80 -8.39 12.41
N LEU A 8 5.79 -8.91 11.17
CA LEU A 8 5.15 -10.18 10.85
C LEU A 8 5.77 -11.35 11.61
N GLU A 9 7.08 -11.34 11.81
CA GLU A 9 7.78 -12.39 12.56
C GLU A 9 7.34 -12.47 14.02
N ARG A 10 6.93 -11.33 14.61
CA ARG A 10 6.48 -11.28 16.01
C ARG A 10 5.02 -11.69 16.17
N LEU A 11 4.24 -11.68 15.10
CA LEU A 11 2.80 -11.94 15.16
C LEU A 11 2.51 -13.43 14.98
N SER A 12 1.38 -13.87 15.55
CA SER A 12 0.93 -15.26 15.35
C SER A 12 0.66 -15.51 13.88
N PRO A 13 1.17 -16.60 13.29
CA PRO A 13 0.83 -16.98 11.92
C PRO A 13 -0.65 -17.18 11.66
N LYS A 14 -1.43 -17.43 12.72
CA LYS A 14 -2.88 -17.64 12.63
C LYS A 14 -3.68 -16.34 12.68
N LEU A 15 -3.02 -15.21 12.89
CA LEU A 15 -3.70 -13.92 12.93
C LEU A 15 -4.02 -13.47 11.50
N ALA A 16 -5.32 -13.43 11.17
CA ALA A 16 -5.78 -13.14 9.81
C ALA A 16 -5.28 -11.78 9.28
N VAL A 17 -5.19 -10.77 10.15
CA VAL A 17 -4.72 -9.44 9.75
C VAL A 17 -3.23 -9.44 9.41
N ALA A 18 -2.41 -10.28 10.08
CA ALA A 18 -0.99 -10.41 9.76
C ALA A 18 -0.82 -11.02 8.37
N ASP A 19 -1.60 -12.04 8.05
CA ASP A 19 -1.63 -12.69 6.75
C ASP A 19 -2.03 -11.70 5.64
N GLN A 20 -3.06 -10.92 5.92
CA GLN A 20 -3.54 -9.86 5.03
C GLN A 20 -2.45 -8.81 4.77
N LEU A 21 -1.77 -8.37 5.82
CA LEU A 21 -0.68 -7.40 5.71
C LEU A 21 0.47 -7.96 4.87
N ASP A 22 0.83 -9.21 5.07
CA ASP A 22 1.87 -9.87 4.29
C ASP A 22 1.53 -9.87 2.80
N ARG A 23 0.32 -10.29 2.45
CA ARG A 23 -0.13 -10.33 1.06
C ARG A 23 -0.21 -8.94 0.43
N ALA A 24 -0.78 -7.99 1.16
CA ALA A 24 -0.91 -6.62 0.65
C ALA A 24 0.45 -5.96 0.43
N SER A 25 1.40 -6.13 1.37
CA SER A 25 2.73 -5.56 1.24
C SER A 25 3.51 -6.14 0.07
N THR A 26 3.35 -7.43 -0.20
CA THR A 26 3.98 -8.10 -1.34
C THR A 26 3.37 -7.64 -2.67
N SER A 27 2.07 -7.37 -2.68
CA SER A 27 1.35 -6.91 -3.86
C SER A 27 1.85 -5.56 -4.39
N ILE A 28 2.35 -4.69 -3.52
CA ILE A 28 2.79 -3.33 -3.92
C ILE A 28 3.91 -3.40 -4.96
N PRO A 29 5.09 -3.97 -4.65
CA PRO A 29 6.19 -3.97 -5.63
C PRO A 29 5.88 -4.81 -6.85
N LEU A 30 5.13 -5.90 -6.72
CA LEU A 30 4.78 -6.74 -7.86
C LEU A 30 3.90 -5.98 -8.86
N ASN A 31 2.94 -5.21 -8.39
CA ASN A 31 2.07 -4.43 -9.27
C ASN A 31 2.79 -3.22 -9.88
N VAL A 32 3.73 -2.61 -9.16
CA VAL A 32 4.58 -1.56 -9.75
C VAL A 32 5.40 -2.13 -10.91
N ALA A 33 6.01 -3.29 -10.70
CA ALA A 33 6.79 -3.95 -11.75
C ALA A 33 5.93 -4.30 -12.96
N GLU A 34 4.73 -4.85 -12.73
CA GLU A 34 3.79 -5.18 -13.80
C GLU A 34 3.39 -3.93 -14.58
N GLY A 35 3.04 -2.86 -13.88
CA GLY A 35 2.66 -1.59 -14.53
C GLY A 35 3.78 -1.02 -15.37
N ASN A 36 5.02 -1.11 -14.90
CA ASN A 36 6.18 -0.63 -15.64
C ASN A 36 6.44 -1.46 -16.92
N SER A 37 5.98 -2.70 -16.96
CA SER A 37 6.17 -3.59 -18.12
C SER A 37 5.12 -3.39 -19.22
N LYS A 38 4.03 -2.65 -18.95
CA LYS A 38 2.96 -2.45 -19.91
C LYS A 38 3.23 -1.27 -20.83
N TYR A 39 2.65 -1.30 -22.04
CA TYR A 39 2.89 -0.28 -23.05
C TYR A 39 1.87 0.86 -23.02
N THR A 40 0.58 0.53 -22.79
CA THR A 40 -0.46 1.54 -22.89
C THR A 40 -0.72 2.19 -21.53
N PRO A 41 -1.06 3.50 -21.51
CA PRO A 41 -1.42 4.17 -20.26
C PRO A 41 -2.53 3.49 -19.47
N PRO A 42 -3.65 3.04 -20.08
CA PRO A 42 -4.69 2.34 -19.33
C PRO A 42 -4.18 1.07 -18.65
N ASP A 43 -3.39 0.26 -19.34
CA ASP A 43 -2.83 -0.98 -18.77
C ASP A 43 -1.86 -0.65 -17.64
N ARG A 44 -0.98 0.32 -17.82
CA ARG A 44 -0.03 0.74 -16.79
C ARG A 44 -0.77 1.22 -15.55
N CYS A 45 -1.76 2.08 -15.71
CA CYS A 45 -2.53 2.64 -14.59
C CYS A 45 -3.30 1.58 -13.83
N ARG A 46 -3.79 0.54 -14.49
CA ARG A 46 -4.51 -0.54 -13.83
C ARG A 46 -3.67 -1.20 -12.75
N TYR A 47 -2.40 -1.46 -13.04
CA TYR A 47 -1.48 -2.06 -12.07
C TYR A 47 -1.05 -1.07 -10.99
N PHE A 48 -0.83 0.18 -11.36
CA PHE A 48 -0.50 1.23 -10.38
C PHE A 48 -1.65 1.48 -9.41
N ASP A 49 -2.89 1.42 -9.88
CA ASP A 49 -4.08 1.51 -9.02
C ASP A 49 -4.13 0.36 -8.03
N THR A 50 -3.83 -0.85 -8.51
CA THR A 50 -3.79 -2.03 -7.64
C THR A 50 -2.71 -1.87 -6.57
N ALA A 51 -1.53 -1.38 -6.94
CA ALA A 51 -0.46 -1.11 -5.97
C ALA A 51 -0.90 -0.07 -4.93
N ARG A 52 -1.57 1.00 -5.38
CA ARG A 52 -2.10 2.03 -4.47
C ARG A 52 -3.12 1.45 -3.50
N GLY A 53 -4.05 0.65 -4.00
CA GLY A 53 -5.04 -0.03 -3.16
C GLY A 53 -4.38 -0.96 -2.14
N SER A 54 -3.33 -1.67 -2.54
CA SER A 54 -2.58 -2.54 -1.64
C SER A 54 -1.87 -1.74 -0.53
N ALA A 55 -1.34 -0.56 -0.86
CA ALA A 55 -0.72 0.31 0.15
C ALA A 55 -1.75 0.81 1.17
N LEU A 56 -2.93 1.20 0.71
CA LEU A 56 -4.03 1.62 1.59
C LEU A 56 -4.50 0.45 2.46
N GLU A 57 -4.55 -0.75 1.91
CA GLU A 57 -4.89 -1.96 2.66
C GLU A 57 -3.85 -2.25 3.74
N CYS A 58 -2.56 -2.09 3.45
CA CYS A 58 -1.51 -2.22 4.46
C CYS A 58 -1.73 -1.25 5.62
N ALA A 59 -2.04 0.00 5.32
CA ALA A 59 -2.31 1.00 6.35
C ALA A 59 -3.50 0.60 7.22
N ALA A 60 -4.57 0.11 6.60
CA ALA A 60 -5.74 -0.37 7.33
C ALA A 60 -5.40 -1.58 8.23
N CYS A 61 -4.56 -2.50 7.75
CA CYS A 61 -4.10 -3.63 8.57
C CYS A 61 -3.32 -3.16 9.80
N LEU A 62 -2.47 -2.14 9.66
CA LEU A 62 -1.73 -1.58 10.79
C LEU A 62 -2.69 -0.98 11.83
N ASP A 63 -3.72 -0.26 11.39
CA ASP A 63 -4.73 0.30 12.28
C ASP A 63 -5.51 -0.81 13.00
N VAL A 64 -5.84 -1.90 12.30
CA VAL A 64 -6.50 -3.07 12.91
C VAL A 64 -5.64 -3.70 13.98
N LEU A 65 -4.33 -3.83 13.74
CA LEU A 65 -3.40 -4.38 14.72
C LEU A 65 -3.36 -3.55 16.01
N VAL A 66 -3.40 -2.22 15.88
CA VAL A 66 -3.50 -1.33 17.05
C VAL A 66 -4.84 -1.52 17.75
N ALA A 67 -5.94 -1.54 17.01
CA ALA A 67 -7.28 -1.72 17.58
C ALA A 67 -7.43 -3.04 18.33
N LYS A 68 -6.75 -4.10 17.85
CA LYS A 68 -6.76 -5.41 18.51
C LYS A 68 -5.73 -5.53 19.65
N GLY A 69 -4.99 -4.47 19.95
CA GLY A 69 -3.99 -4.47 21.00
C GLY A 69 -2.74 -5.29 20.68
N LYS A 70 -2.50 -5.60 19.41
CA LYS A 70 -1.30 -6.37 18.98
C LYS A 70 -0.09 -5.48 18.72
N CYS A 71 -0.32 -4.20 18.45
CA CYS A 71 0.73 -3.21 18.22
C CYS A 71 0.33 -1.90 18.90
N THR A 72 1.34 -1.08 19.21
CA THR A 72 1.12 0.29 19.67
C THR A 72 1.10 1.24 18.48
N ILE A 73 0.57 2.43 18.67
CA ILE A 73 0.61 3.50 17.66
C ILE A 73 2.05 3.79 17.28
N GLN A 74 2.96 3.85 18.26
CA GLN A 74 4.37 4.11 18.03
C GLN A 74 5.02 3.05 17.13
N GLU A 75 4.64 1.78 17.32
CA GLU A 75 5.20 0.69 16.54
C GLU A 75 4.82 0.76 15.06
N ILE A 76 3.63 1.28 14.73
CA ILE A 76 3.17 1.35 13.34
C ILE A 76 3.51 2.66 12.64
N GLU A 77 3.98 3.67 13.38
CA GLU A 77 4.16 5.03 12.86
C GLU A 77 5.10 5.09 11.66
N GLY A 78 6.26 4.44 11.76
CA GLY A 78 7.23 4.37 10.66
C GLY A 78 6.66 3.73 9.40
N GLY A 79 5.87 2.66 9.58
CA GLY A 79 5.21 1.99 8.46
C GLY A 79 4.15 2.86 7.82
N LYS A 80 3.38 3.60 8.62
CA LYS A 80 2.38 4.54 8.10
C LYS A 80 3.04 5.65 7.28
N ASP A 81 4.18 6.16 7.72
CA ASP A 81 4.93 7.18 7.00
C ASP A 81 5.43 6.66 5.65
N ILE A 82 5.98 5.45 5.62
CA ILE A 82 6.41 4.80 4.38
C ILE A 82 5.24 4.61 3.42
N LEU A 83 4.09 4.18 3.93
CA LEU A 83 2.90 3.95 3.11
C LEU A 83 2.35 5.26 2.53
N ARG A 84 2.35 6.36 3.29
CA ARG A 84 1.97 7.68 2.77
C ARG A 84 2.86 8.09 1.61
N GLU A 85 4.16 7.87 1.75
CA GLU A 85 5.14 8.17 0.71
C GLU A 85 4.91 7.32 -0.53
N ILE A 86 4.67 6.02 -0.37
CA ILE A 86 4.37 5.10 -1.48
C ILE A 86 3.10 5.55 -2.21
N VAL A 87 2.04 5.88 -1.49
CA VAL A 87 0.78 6.34 -2.10
C VAL A 87 1.03 7.63 -2.89
N SER A 88 1.77 8.58 -2.33
CA SER A 88 2.11 9.83 -3.01
C SER A 88 2.90 9.60 -4.30
N LEU A 89 3.88 8.71 -4.26
CA LEU A 89 4.68 8.36 -5.43
C LEU A 89 3.83 7.69 -6.51
N LEU A 90 2.92 6.80 -6.13
CA LEU A 90 2.01 6.13 -7.07
C LEU A 90 1.03 7.10 -7.70
N ILE A 91 0.49 8.03 -6.94
CA ILE A 91 -0.38 9.10 -7.46
C ILE A 91 0.38 9.93 -8.50
N GLY A 92 1.62 10.31 -8.19
CA GLY A 92 2.46 11.05 -9.12
C GLY A 92 2.74 10.27 -10.41
N LEU A 93 2.98 8.97 -10.28
CA LEU A 93 3.24 8.08 -11.41
C LEU A 93 2.00 7.92 -12.30
N ILE A 94 0.83 7.71 -11.71
CA ILE A 94 -0.44 7.62 -12.43
C ILE A 94 -0.73 8.94 -13.17
N LYS A 95 -0.52 10.05 -12.49
CA LYS A 95 -0.76 11.38 -13.05
C LYS A 95 0.15 11.67 -14.25
N ARG A 96 1.39 11.21 -14.19
CA ARG A 96 2.34 11.35 -15.31
C ARG A 96 1.91 10.52 -16.51
N VAL A 97 1.43 9.30 -16.27
CA VAL A 97 1.01 8.36 -17.33
C VAL A 97 -0.34 8.75 -17.91
N SER A 98 -1.27 9.24 -17.10
CA SER A 98 -2.63 9.59 -17.50
C SER A 98 -3.09 10.84 -16.74
N PRO A 99 -2.70 12.04 -17.21
CA PRO A 99 -2.94 13.29 -16.46
C PRO A 99 -4.41 13.59 -16.17
N ASP A 100 -5.31 13.22 -17.08
CA ASP A 100 -6.72 13.55 -16.93
C ASP A 100 -7.44 12.71 -15.89
N ARG A 101 -6.89 11.56 -15.57
CA ARG A 101 -7.54 10.56 -14.77
C ARG A 101 -7.72 10.96 -13.30
N LEU A 102 -6.69 11.54 -12.70
CA LEU A 102 -6.71 11.94 -11.30
C LEU A 102 -7.35 13.31 -11.06
N GLY A 103 -7.56 14.10 -12.11
CA GLY A 103 -8.27 15.35 -11.99
C GLY A 103 -9.72 15.21 -11.56
N GLU A 104 -10.30 14.03 -11.74
CA GLU A 104 -11.68 13.72 -11.39
C GLU A 104 -11.83 13.13 -9.99
N GLU A 105 -10.75 12.73 -9.36
CA GLU A 105 -10.79 12.08 -8.05
C GLU A 105 -10.75 13.11 -6.91
N PRO A 106 -11.53 12.88 -5.84
CA PRO A 106 -11.36 13.66 -4.62
C PRO A 106 -9.94 13.51 -4.10
N GLY A 107 -9.33 14.60 -3.70
CA GLY A 107 -7.93 14.61 -3.28
C GLY A 107 -7.69 14.12 -1.85
N ASP A 108 -8.47 13.22 -1.32
CA ASP A 108 -8.33 12.76 0.05
C ASP A 108 -7.72 11.35 0.10
N TYR A 109 -6.40 11.31 0.27
CA TYR A 109 -5.63 10.06 0.32
C TYR A 109 -5.06 9.86 1.72
N ARG A 110 -5.90 9.71 2.70
CA ARG A 110 -5.48 9.46 4.06
C ARG A 110 -5.01 8.03 4.24
N VAL A 111 -3.87 7.92 4.88
CA VAL A 111 -3.25 6.62 5.16
C VAL A 111 -3.08 6.42 6.66
#